data_9c57ae510c62b1a2295a9e222e93bccf
#
_entry.id   9c57ae510c62b1a2295a9e222e93bccf
#
_cell.length_a   1.000
_cell.length_b   1.000
_cell.length_c   1.000
_cell.angle_alpha   90.00
_cell.angle_beta   90.00
_cell.angle_gamma   90.00
#
_symmetry.space_group_name_H-M   'P 1'
#
loop_
_entity.id
_entity.type
_entity.pdbx_description
1 polymer ?
#
loop_
_entity_poly.entity_id
_entity_poly.type
_entity_poly.pdbx_seq_one_letter_code
_entity_poly.pdbx_strand_id
1 'polypeptide(L)'
;MEFPDEPRQPTAFQTKSVRATRTETSKQKMKKLNRIGATVCVAALIAGGLFLRPAQAAEDKKDPIKEVMKTCHKAPKGEDPICKRAVDGKASADEIKKLIAGYKELCAAKPPKGDEASWKAKTGKLLAAAEALQKNEAGAAVKYKDAVNCKACHEVHKPE
;
A
#
# COMPACT_ATOMS: atom_id res chain seq x y z
N MET A 1 -44.19 -20.72 38.29
CA MET A 1 -44.32 -19.74 37.19
C MET A 1 -43.52 -20.31 36.01
N GLU A 2 -44.24 -21.04 35.15
CA GLU A 2 -43.67 -21.68 33.98
C GLU A 2 -43.65 -20.67 32.84
N PHE A 3 -42.48 -20.48 32.19
CA PHE A 3 -42.35 -19.70 30.96
C PHE A 3 -42.64 -20.63 29.77
N PRO A 4 -43.53 -20.26 28.86
CA PRO A 4 -43.83 -21.07 27.68
C PRO A 4 -42.66 -21.01 26.69
N ASP A 5 -42.23 -22.17 26.25
CA ASP A 5 -41.25 -22.46 25.23
C ASP A 5 -41.78 -22.03 23.85
N GLU A 6 -41.17 -21.01 23.24
CA GLU A 6 -41.56 -20.48 21.94
C GLU A 6 -40.73 -21.19 20.85
N PRO A 7 -41.37 -21.87 19.89
CA PRO A 7 -40.65 -22.62 18.87
C PRO A 7 -40.01 -21.66 17.85
N ARG A 8 -38.66 -21.65 17.79
CA ARG A 8 -37.87 -20.96 16.74
C ARG A 8 -38.20 -21.54 15.38
N GLN A 9 -38.82 -20.73 14.55
CA GLN A 9 -38.98 -21.05 13.13
C GLN A 9 -37.63 -20.90 12.38
N PRO A 10 -37.27 -21.86 11.52
CA PRO A 10 -36.11 -21.73 10.68
C PRO A 10 -36.39 -20.75 9.52
N THR A 11 -35.72 -19.62 9.51
CA THR A 11 -35.75 -18.71 8.38
C THR A 11 -35.10 -19.36 7.18
N ALA A 12 -35.88 -19.67 6.19
CA ALA A 12 -35.44 -20.21 4.90
C ALA A 12 -34.49 -19.21 4.23
N PHE A 13 -33.22 -19.61 4.12
CA PHE A 13 -32.20 -18.91 3.37
C PHE A 13 -32.50 -19.07 1.88
N GLN A 14 -33.14 -18.06 1.29
CA GLN A 14 -33.35 -18.01 -0.16
C GLN A 14 -32.02 -17.75 -0.88
N THR A 15 -31.43 -18.80 -1.41
CA THR A 15 -30.32 -18.70 -2.38
C THR A 15 -30.86 -18.12 -3.69
N LYS A 16 -30.73 -16.80 -3.88
CA LYS A 16 -30.89 -16.20 -5.20
C LYS A 16 -29.72 -16.60 -6.07
N SER A 17 -29.97 -17.55 -6.96
CA SER A 17 -29.15 -17.89 -8.10
C SER A 17 -28.84 -16.64 -8.93
N VAL A 18 -27.63 -16.13 -8.83
CA VAL A 18 -27.15 -15.05 -9.70
C VAL A 18 -26.66 -15.70 -10.98
N ARG A 19 -27.51 -15.56 -12.00
CA ARG A 19 -27.29 -15.91 -13.38
C ARG A 19 -26.02 -15.25 -13.90
N ALA A 20 -25.05 -16.06 -14.29
CA ALA A 20 -23.83 -15.64 -14.94
C ALA A 20 -24.15 -14.88 -16.24
N THR A 21 -23.95 -13.59 -16.27
CA THR A 21 -23.89 -12.83 -17.52
C THR A 21 -22.47 -12.89 -18.04
N ARG A 22 -22.35 -13.60 -19.11
CA ARG A 22 -21.22 -13.75 -20.02
C ARG A 22 -20.81 -12.37 -20.54
N THR A 23 -19.71 -11.83 -20.05
CA THR A 23 -19.14 -10.59 -20.58
C THR A 23 -18.31 -10.90 -21.84
N GLU A 24 -18.73 -10.23 -22.88
CA GLU A 24 -18.12 -10.23 -24.19
C GLU A 24 -16.66 -9.75 -24.15
N THR A 25 -15.84 -10.57 -24.80
CA THR A 25 -14.47 -10.26 -25.19
C THR A 25 -14.42 -9.03 -26.08
N SER A 26 -14.05 -7.88 -25.54
CA SER A 26 -13.65 -6.74 -26.36
C SER A 26 -12.31 -7.03 -27.02
N LYS A 27 -12.36 -7.47 -28.28
CA LYS A 27 -11.22 -7.51 -29.19
C LYS A 27 -10.69 -6.09 -29.41
N GLN A 28 -9.68 -5.68 -28.68
CA GLN A 28 -8.92 -4.49 -29.05
C GLN A 28 -8.06 -4.81 -30.27
N LYS A 29 -8.54 -4.25 -31.37
CA LYS A 29 -7.96 -4.20 -32.71
C LYS A 29 -6.59 -3.52 -32.66
N MET A 30 -5.52 -4.31 -32.71
CA MET A 30 -4.17 -3.77 -32.94
C MET A 30 -4.11 -3.14 -34.33
N LYS A 31 -4.10 -1.83 -34.38
CA LYS A 31 -3.76 -1.09 -35.60
C LYS A 31 -2.24 -1.20 -35.80
N LYS A 32 -1.86 -2.06 -36.71
CA LYS A 32 -0.55 -2.06 -37.35
C LYS A 32 -0.37 -0.71 -38.06
N LEU A 33 0.54 0.12 -37.59
CA LEU A 33 1.05 1.21 -38.40
C LEU A 33 2.41 0.81 -38.93
N ASN A 34 2.40 0.68 -40.24
CA ASN A 34 3.47 0.19 -41.08
C ASN A 34 4.28 1.37 -41.59
N ARG A 35 5.61 1.20 -41.64
CA ARG A 35 6.56 1.71 -42.63
C ARG A 35 6.77 3.24 -42.77
N ILE A 36 8.02 3.55 -42.73
CA ILE A 36 8.90 4.12 -43.79
C ILE A 36 10.07 4.68 -43.01
N GLY A 37 11.29 4.22 -42.99
CA GLY A 37 12.15 4.14 -44.15
C GLY A 37 12.90 5.46 -44.30
N ALA A 38 14.11 5.57 -43.68
CA ALA A 38 15.16 6.42 -44.23
C ALA A 38 16.46 6.15 -43.48
N THR A 39 17.32 5.45 -44.13
CA THR A 39 18.74 5.29 -43.88
C THR A 39 19.42 6.68 -44.00
N VAL A 40 20.00 7.15 -42.94
CA VAL A 40 21.07 8.16 -43.04
C VAL A 40 22.24 7.73 -42.15
N CYS A 41 23.24 7.16 -42.78
CA CYS A 41 24.57 7.03 -42.23
C CYS A 41 25.17 8.42 -42.09
N VAL A 42 25.45 8.86 -40.88
CA VAL A 42 26.42 9.91 -40.62
C VAL A 42 27.41 9.38 -39.59
N ALA A 43 28.55 8.98 -40.11
CA ALA A 43 29.74 8.81 -39.32
C ALA A 43 30.24 10.21 -38.91
N ALA A 44 30.33 10.49 -37.61
CA ALA A 44 31.08 11.64 -37.12
C ALA A 44 31.52 11.42 -35.68
N LEU A 45 32.82 11.15 -35.55
CA LEU A 45 33.76 11.73 -34.60
C LEU A 45 33.53 11.47 -33.12
N ILE A 46 34.36 10.57 -32.66
CA ILE A 46 34.83 10.40 -31.29
C ILE A 46 35.44 11.73 -30.81
N ALA A 47 34.70 12.49 -30.06
CA ALA A 47 35.23 13.52 -29.18
C ALA A 47 35.01 13.02 -27.75
N GLY A 48 36.11 12.72 -27.07
CA GLY A 48 36.14 12.31 -25.67
C GLY A 48 35.55 13.39 -24.77
N GLY A 49 34.27 13.31 -24.54
CA GLY A 49 33.60 14.06 -23.50
C GLY A 49 33.83 13.35 -22.16
N LEU A 50 34.74 13.91 -21.40
CA LEU A 50 34.86 13.63 -19.97
C LEU A 50 33.51 13.99 -19.35
N PHE A 51 32.63 13.02 -19.23
CA PHE A 51 31.38 13.16 -18.45
C PHE A 51 31.80 13.39 -16.99
N LEU A 52 32.02 14.65 -16.65
CA LEU A 52 31.94 15.08 -15.27
C LEU A 52 30.52 14.75 -14.81
N ARG A 53 30.40 13.59 -14.21
CA ARG A 53 29.23 13.19 -13.44
C ARG A 53 29.09 14.27 -12.36
N PRO A 54 28.01 15.10 -12.36
CA PRO A 54 27.84 16.01 -11.25
C PRO A 54 27.82 15.14 -10.00
N ALA A 55 28.74 15.41 -9.08
CA ALA A 55 28.68 14.86 -7.74
C ALA A 55 27.32 15.26 -7.21
N GLN A 56 26.40 14.31 -7.19
CA GLN A 56 25.13 14.49 -6.48
C GLN A 56 25.54 14.79 -5.05
N ALA A 57 25.36 16.05 -4.67
CA ALA A 57 25.47 16.47 -3.29
C ALA A 57 24.69 15.44 -2.48
N ALA A 58 25.33 14.89 -1.46
CA ALA A 58 24.70 14.00 -0.51
C ALA A 58 23.59 14.81 0.16
N GLU A 59 22.40 14.78 -0.44
CA GLU A 59 21.21 15.19 0.27
C GLU A 59 21.19 14.37 1.55
N ASP A 60 21.09 15.04 2.66
CA ASP A 60 20.89 14.48 3.99
C ASP A 60 19.77 13.44 3.84
N LYS A 61 20.14 12.17 3.69
CA LYS A 61 19.18 11.10 3.44
C LYS A 61 18.38 10.95 4.71
N LYS A 62 17.28 11.71 4.80
CA LYS A 62 16.28 11.53 5.84
C LYS A 62 15.97 10.05 5.92
N ASP A 63 16.14 9.49 7.09
CA ASP A 63 15.83 8.09 7.37
C ASP A 63 14.34 7.87 7.04
N PRO A 64 14.00 7.10 5.98
CA PRO A 64 12.62 6.96 5.55
C PRO A 64 11.74 6.36 6.63
N ILE A 65 12.28 5.50 7.47
CA ILE A 65 11.54 4.88 8.58
C ILE A 65 11.16 5.94 9.61
N LYS A 66 12.10 6.80 10.00
CA LYS A 66 11.83 7.89 10.95
C LYS A 66 10.82 8.89 10.39
N GLU A 67 10.90 9.20 9.10
CA GLU A 67 9.95 10.11 8.45
C GLU A 67 8.54 9.53 8.44
N VAL A 68 8.37 8.28 8.06
CA VAL A 68 7.06 7.61 8.09
C VAL A 68 6.51 7.51 9.52
N MET A 69 7.33 7.18 10.51
CA MET A 69 6.90 7.15 11.90
C MET A 69 6.45 8.54 12.38
N LYS A 70 7.12 9.59 11.94
CA LYS A 70 6.79 10.98 12.30
C LYS A 70 5.50 11.46 11.62
N THR A 71 5.33 11.15 10.34
CA THR A 71 4.23 11.70 9.53
C THR A 71 2.94 10.89 9.63
N CYS A 72 3.05 9.56 9.74
CA CYS A 72 1.89 8.67 9.72
C CYS A 72 1.47 8.16 11.11
N HIS A 73 2.44 7.97 12.02
CA HIS A 73 2.23 7.32 13.32
C HIS A 73 2.37 8.25 14.52
N LYS A 74 2.74 9.51 14.31
CA LYS A 74 2.71 10.56 15.35
C LYS A 74 1.76 11.66 14.94
N ALA A 75 1.25 12.37 15.94
CA ALA A 75 0.44 13.57 15.77
C ALA A 75 0.84 14.62 16.81
N PRO A 76 0.52 15.91 16.60
CA PRO A 76 0.60 16.94 17.62
C PRO A 76 -0.23 16.57 18.85
N LYS A 77 0.08 17.20 19.98
CA LYS A 77 -0.67 16.98 21.22
C LYS A 77 -2.13 17.38 21.03
N GLY A 78 -3.03 16.44 21.30
CA GLY A 78 -4.48 16.65 21.15
C GLY A 78 -5.07 16.17 19.83
N GLU A 79 -4.25 15.70 18.88
CA GLU A 79 -4.72 15.13 17.62
C GLU A 79 -4.42 13.63 17.52
N ASP A 80 -5.25 12.91 16.78
CA ASP A 80 -5.01 11.51 16.48
C ASP A 80 -4.09 11.35 15.27
N PRO A 81 -3.08 10.46 15.32
CA PRO A 81 -2.24 10.18 14.15
C PRO A 81 -3.05 9.57 13.02
N ILE A 82 -2.57 9.74 11.79
CA ILE A 82 -3.26 9.27 10.58
C ILE A 82 -3.58 7.77 10.67
N CYS A 83 -2.65 6.96 11.16
CA CYS A 83 -2.86 5.51 11.32
C CYS A 83 -4.05 5.20 12.25
N LYS A 84 -4.24 5.95 13.34
CA LYS A 84 -5.38 5.76 14.25
C LYS A 84 -6.67 6.22 13.59
N ARG A 85 -6.67 7.38 12.93
CA ARG A 85 -7.86 7.83 12.18
C ARG A 85 -8.27 6.84 11.09
N ALA A 86 -7.30 6.17 10.46
CA ALA A 86 -7.58 5.13 9.48
C ALA A 86 -8.23 3.87 10.11
N VAL A 87 -7.79 3.47 11.30
CA VAL A 87 -8.46 2.39 12.07
C VAL A 87 -9.89 2.77 12.42
N ASP A 88 -10.12 4.03 12.81
CA ASP A 88 -11.42 4.53 13.23
C ASP A 88 -12.34 4.90 12.04
N GLY A 89 -11.90 4.71 10.81
CA GLY A 89 -12.64 5.09 9.61
C GLY A 89 -12.80 6.61 9.40
N LYS A 90 -11.97 7.41 10.05
CA LYS A 90 -11.99 8.87 10.02
C LYS A 90 -10.91 9.50 9.14
N ALA A 91 -10.03 8.68 8.56
CA ALA A 91 -8.98 9.17 7.67
C ALA A 91 -9.55 9.60 6.33
N SER A 92 -9.11 10.74 5.82
CA SER A 92 -9.45 11.20 4.48
C SER A 92 -8.77 10.34 3.40
N ALA A 93 -9.27 10.43 2.17
CA ALA A 93 -8.68 9.73 1.02
C ALA A 93 -7.21 10.13 0.81
N ASP A 94 -6.85 11.39 1.04
CA ASP A 94 -5.48 11.85 0.90
C ASP A 94 -4.57 11.36 2.04
N GLU A 95 -5.11 11.21 3.24
CA GLU A 95 -4.39 10.60 4.36
C GLU A 95 -4.13 9.11 4.11
N ILE A 96 -5.09 8.38 3.56
CA ILE A 96 -4.90 6.99 3.17
C ILE A 96 -3.82 6.89 2.07
N LYS A 97 -3.79 7.79 1.09
CA LYS A 97 -2.70 7.86 0.09
C LYS A 97 -1.35 8.11 0.74
N LYS A 98 -1.27 9.00 1.74
CA LYS A 98 -0.03 9.24 2.50
C LYS A 98 0.44 8.01 3.26
N LEU A 99 -0.48 7.26 3.89
CA LEU A 99 -0.16 5.99 4.52
C LEU A 99 0.44 4.99 3.52
N ILE A 100 -0.20 4.83 2.35
CA ILE A 100 0.26 3.91 1.31
C ILE A 100 1.66 4.31 0.81
N ALA A 101 1.89 5.59 0.54
CA ALA A 101 3.20 6.09 0.10
C ALA A 101 4.28 5.79 1.16
N GLY A 102 4.02 6.13 2.43
CA GLY A 102 4.95 5.84 3.52
C GLY A 102 5.19 4.34 3.72
N TYR A 103 4.17 3.50 3.61
CA TYR A 103 4.35 2.05 3.77
C TYR A 103 5.11 1.40 2.61
N LYS A 104 5.05 1.96 1.40
CA LYS A 104 5.93 1.58 0.29
C LYS A 104 7.39 1.87 0.61
N GLU A 105 7.67 3.03 1.21
CA GLU A 105 9.01 3.37 1.68
C GLU A 105 9.50 2.42 2.78
N LEU A 106 8.64 2.05 3.74
CA LEU A 106 8.97 1.05 4.76
C LEU A 106 9.29 -0.31 4.15
N CYS A 107 8.53 -0.77 3.15
CA CYS A 107 8.78 -2.03 2.47
C CYS A 107 10.12 -2.04 1.71
N ALA A 108 10.54 -0.89 1.18
CA ALA A 108 11.81 -0.73 0.47
C ALA A 108 13.01 -0.54 1.40
N ALA A 109 12.78 -0.09 2.63
CA ALA A 109 13.83 0.18 3.61
C ALA A 109 14.32 -1.11 4.28
N LYS A 110 15.59 -1.13 4.67
CA LYS A 110 16.14 -2.18 5.54
C LYS A 110 15.72 -1.92 6.98
N PRO A 111 15.40 -2.98 7.75
CA PRO A 111 15.11 -2.81 9.16
C PRO A 111 16.33 -2.30 9.93
N PRO A 112 16.14 -1.39 10.90
CA PRO A 112 17.25 -0.93 11.73
C PRO A 112 17.74 -2.00 12.71
N LYS A 113 16.91 -2.99 13.02
CA LYS A 113 17.18 -4.14 13.89
C LYS A 113 16.32 -5.33 13.47
N GLY A 114 16.77 -6.53 13.79
CA GLY A 114 16.01 -7.76 13.56
C GLY A 114 16.12 -8.31 12.15
N ASP A 115 15.31 -9.30 11.86
CA ASP A 115 15.33 -10.06 10.61
C ASP A 115 14.60 -9.33 9.46
N GLU A 116 15.23 -9.34 8.28
CA GLU A 116 14.69 -8.66 7.09
C GLU A 116 13.40 -9.34 6.56
N ALA A 117 13.30 -10.66 6.65
CA ALA A 117 12.11 -11.37 6.20
C ALA A 117 10.90 -11.05 7.09
N SER A 118 11.11 -10.98 8.41
CA SER A 118 10.09 -10.52 9.37
C SER A 118 9.66 -9.07 9.09
N TRP A 119 10.62 -8.18 8.79
CA TRP A 119 10.34 -6.80 8.42
C TRP A 119 9.46 -6.71 7.18
N LYS A 120 9.86 -7.37 6.10
CA LYS A 120 9.10 -7.40 4.83
C LYS A 120 7.70 -7.98 5.01
N ALA A 121 7.56 -9.04 5.80
CA ALA A 121 6.27 -9.63 6.09
C ALA A 121 5.33 -8.66 6.83
N LYS A 122 5.83 -7.94 7.84
CA LYS A 122 5.05 -6.98 8.62
C LYS A 122 4.69 -5.73 7.80
N THR A 123 5.67 -5.13 7.12
CA THR A 123 5.45 -3.93 6.31
C THR A 123 4.59 -4.23 5.08
N GLY A 124 4.74 -5.41 4.47
CA GLY A 124 3.89 -5.87 3.37
C GLY A 124 2.42 -6.06 3.77
N LYS A 125 2.16 -6.65 4.94
CA LYS A 125 0.80 -6.75 5.49
C LYS A 125 0.19 -5.38 5.74
N LEU A 126 0.97 -4.45 6.28
CA LEU A 126 0.53 -3.10 6.56
C LEU A 126 0.18 -2.33 5.28
N LEU A 127 1.03 -2.45 4.25
CA LEU A 127 0.78 -1.86 2.93
C LEU A 127 -0.49 -2.43 2.28
N ALA A 128 -0.62 -3.76 2.22
CA ALA A 128 -1.79 -4.41 1.63
C ALA A 128 -3.08 -4.02 2.34
N ALA A 129 -3.05 -3.89 3.67
CA ALA A 129 -4.22 -3.47 4.44
C ALA A 129 -4.59 -1.99 4.17
N ALA A 130 -3.60 -1.10 4.00
CA ALA A 130 -3.86 0.29 3.64
C ALA A 130 -4.41 0.43 2.20
N GLU A 131 -3.93 -0.38 1.26
CA GLU A 131 -4.48 -0.44 -0.10
C GLU A 131 -5.93 -0.97 -0.12
N ALA A 132 -6.26 -1.94 0.74
CA ALA A 132 -7.63 -2.41 0.91
C ALA A 132 -8.56 -1.30 1.46
N LEU A 133 -8.08 -0.45 2.38
CA LEU A 133 -8.82 0.75 2.83
C LEU A 133 -9.09 1.71 1.68
N GLN A 134 -8.09 1.96 0.84
CA GLN A 134 -8.25 2.86 -0.31
C GLN A 134 -9.31 2.37 -1.30
N LYS A 135 -9.42 1.05 -1.46
CA LYS A 135 -10.41 0.41 -2.34
C LYS A 135 -11.78 0.24 -1.69
N ASN A 136 -11.93 0.63 -0.42
CA ASN A 136 -13.14 0.40 0.37
C ASN A 136 -13.58 -1.08 0.39
N GLU A 137 -12.61 -2.01 0.47
CA GLU A 137 -12.89 -3.44 0.54
C GLU A 137 -13.63 -3.80 1.83
N ALA A 138 -14.55 -4.76 1.75
CA ALA A 138 -15.25 -5.24 2.93
C ALA A 138 -14.27 -5.77 3.99
N GLY A 139 -14.39 -5.30 5.23
CA GLY A 139 -13.52 -5.68 6.33
C GLY A 139 -12.12 -5.05 6.30
N ALA A 140 -11.84 -4.10 5.41
CA ALA A 140 -10.54 -3.45 5.30
C ALA A 140 -10.09 -2.78 6.60
N ALA A 141 -11.00 -2.14 7.33
CA ALA A 141 -10.70 -1.50 8.61
C ALA A 141 -10.21 -2.51 9.68
N VAL A 142 -10.82 -3.69 9.72
CA VAL A 142 -10.41 -4.77 10.63
C VAL A 142 -9.02 -5.29 10.23
N LYS A 143 -8.81 -5.59 8.94
CA LYS A 143 -7.50 -6.00 8.42
C LYS A 143 -6.41 -4.98 8.72
N TYR A 144 -6.72 -3.69 8.58
CA TYR A 144 -5.77 -2.62 8.85
C TYR A 144 -5.47 -2.50 10.35
N LYS A 145 -6.48 -2.59 11.22
CA LYS A 145 -6.30 -2.60 12.67
C LYS A 145 -5.37 -3.74 13.12
N ASP A 146 -5.54 -4.93 12.55
CA ASP A 146 -4.70 -6.09 12.86
C ASP A 146 -3.26 -5.92 12.31
N ALA A 147 -3.11 -5.28 11.15
CA ALA A 147 -1.81 -5.04 10.54
C ALA A 147 -1.03 -3.94 11.25
N VAL A 148 -1.68 -2.87 11.75
CA VAL A 148 -1.05 -1.72 12.43
C VAL A 148 -0.67 -2.02 13.88
N ASN A 149 -0.07 -3.17 14.13
CA ASN A 149 0.36 -3.57 15.46
C ASN A 149 1.72 -2.94 15.81
N CYS A 150 1.67 -1.74 16.40
CA CYS A 150 2.85 -0.97 16.78
C CYS A 150 3.80 -1.75 17.70
N LYS A 151 3.25 -2.44 18.71
CA LYS A 151 4.02 -3.19 19.69
C LYS A 151 4.78 -4.34 19.03
N ALA A 152 4.10 -5.18 18.28
CA ALA A 152 4.70 -6.37 17.64
C ALA A 152 5.77 -6.01 16.60
N CYS A 153 5.69 -4.82 15.96
CA CYS A 153 6.75 -4.35 15.07
C CYS A 153 7.92 -3.77 15.87
N HIS A 154 7.66 -2.91 16.85
CA HIS A 154 8.69 -2.22 17.62
C HIS A 154 9.50 -3.13 18.53
N GLU A 155 8.92 -4.19 19.09
CA GLU A 155 9.67 -5.17 19.90
C GLU A 155 10.81 -5.84 19.14
N VAL A 156 10.61 -6.04 17.82
CA VAL A 156 11.59 -6.75 16.99
C VAL A 156 12.49 -5.79 16.22
N HIS A 157 11.96 -4.69 15.72
CA HIS A 157 12.64 -3.86 14.72
C HIS A 157 13.00 -2.44 15.18
N LYS A 158 12.53 -1.98 16.35
CA LYS A 158 12.92 -0.67 16.88
C LYS A 158 14.35 -0.71 17.40
N PRO A 159 15.25 0.20 16.97
CA PRO A 159 16.57 0.34 17.60
C PRO A 159 16.43 0.80 19.05
N GLU A 160 17.43 0.49 19.84
CA GLU A 160 17.54 0.94 21.24
C GLU A 160 17.79 2.44 21.32
#